data_38c1e347f18a78070cc8b5b2a1275bce
#
_entry.id   38c1e347f18a78070cc8b5b2a1275bce
#
_cell.length_a   1.000
_cell.length_b   1.000
_cell.length_c   1.000
_cell.angle_alpha   90.00
_cell.angle_beta   90.00
_cell.angle_gamma   90.00
#
_symmetry.space_group_name_H-M   'P 1'
#
loop_
_entity.id
_entity.type
_entity.pdbx_description
1 polymer ?
#
loop_
_entity_poly.entity_id
_entity_poly.type
_entity_poly.pdbx_seq_one_letter_code
_entity_poly.pdbx_strand_id
1 'polypeptide(L)'
;MKKIFTIIFMAGMALNAAAQLDNGFYRIKNTTTGRYIVMYDPYVLVNKATGTVNLGALQTITSFNTVRSHMGSVWYMEGKGDSQYDLYCQHSSLGSNSSGFYPKLYSLGDSYRIYGEYSGFTKYLSDVDDEDTGEGYVSVNGNNINWEFVPIGGDNYVGIKPETSADGYYWATFMSGFPFKLGSGMKAFYVNKITDHGFAMSEMGDEIPAKIPVLIRLNGSSPSDNKITLMKSSSASAPSGNKMYGTWYSSDLGGRHEDWNVKCESKNRVLGESGGRLAFVRGSGVIEHNRGYIDASSSADDAIIESTNGINSIEKNDNTEKGVYTLTGQKVPEGENLRPGIYIKDGQKVVIK
;
A
#
# COMPACT_ATOMS: atom_id res chain seq x y z
N MET A 1 23.61 77.24 -7.49
CA MET A 1 23.03 76.14 -8.22
C MET A 1 22.87 74.98 -7.25
N LYS A 2 21.69 74.73 -6.68
CA LYS A 2 21.40 73.59 -5.77
C LYS A 2 20.87 72.46 -6.60
N LYS A 3 21.58 71.36 -6.64
CA LYS A 3 21.11 70.11 -7.27
C LYS A 3 20.19 69.38 -6.28
N ILE A 4 18.92 69.31 -6.61
CA ILE A 4 17.90 68.52 -5.92
C ILE A 4 18.05 67.07 -6.40
N PHE A 5 18.48 66.19 -5.51
CA PHE A 5 18.44 64.76 -5.76
C PHE A 5 17.04 64.22 -5.40
N THR A 6 16.26 63.90 -6.40
CA THR A 6 14.99 63.20 -6.21
C THR A 6 15.29 61.71 -6.04
N ILE A 7 15.18 61.22 -4.82
CA ILE A 7 15.23 59.76 -4.52
C ILE A 7 13.86 59.22 -4.83
N ILE A 8 13.75 58.49 -5.96
CA ILE A 8 12.56 57.68 -6.26
C ILE A 8 12.61 56.44 -5.37
N PHE A 9 11.80 56.43 -4.33
CA PHE A 9 11.54 55.22 -3.52
C PHE A 9 10.64 54.31 -4.37
N MET A 10 11.23 53.37 -5.13
CA MET A 10 10.48 52.22 -5.64
C MET A 10 10.15 51.32 -4.45
N ALA A 11 8.98 51.51 -3.87
CA ALA A 11 8.35 50.53 -3.05
C ALA A 11 8.11 49.30 -3.92
N GLY A 12 9.03 48.38 -3.91
CA GLY A 12 8.82 47.03 -4.45
C GLY A 12 7.63 46.41 -3.70
N MET A 13 6.46 46.42 -4.32
CA MET A 13 5.41 45.50 -3.96
C MET A 13 6.00 44.12 -4.21
N ALA A 14 6.53 43.49 -3.17
CA ALA A 14 6.71 42.03 -3.16
C ALA A 14 5.29 41.49 -3.33
N LEU A 15 4.91 41.17 -4.55
CA LEU A 15 3.84 40.22 -4.80
C LEU A 15 4.28 38.96 -4.06
N ASN A 16 3.69 38.74 -2.90
CA ASN A 16 3.70 37.41 -2.29
C ASN A 16 3.00 36.48 -3.28
N ALA A 17 3.75 35.96 -4.25
CA ALA A 17 3.33 34.81 -5.00
C ALA A 17 3.09 33.77 -3.91
N ALA A 18 1.83 33.49 -3.61
CA ALA A 18 1.46 32.40 -2.73
C ALA A 18 2.24 31.19 -3.24
N ALA A 19 3.11 30.62 -2.39
CA ALA A 19 3.95 29.51 -2.79
C ALA A 19 3.00 28.41 -3.28
N GLN A 20 3.00 28.19 -4.58
CA GLN A 20 2.26 27.11 -5.20
C GLN A 20 2.93 25.81 -4.75
N LEU A 21 2.15 24.88 -4.20
CA LEU A 21 2.68 23.56 -3.88
C LEU A 21 3.05 22.82 -5.16
N ASP A 22 4.20 22.19 -5.14
CA ASP A 22 4.66 21.33 -6.24
C ASP A 22 3.78 20.08 -6.38
N ASN A 23 3.71 19.56 -7.60
CA ASN A 23 3.10 18.25 -7.83
C ASN A 23 3.89 17.17 -7.10
N GLY A 24 3.22 16.35 -6.31
CA GLY A 24 3.92 15.34 -5.51
C GLY A 24 3.02 14.57 -4.56
N PHE A 25 3.65 13.70 -3.79
CA PHE A 25 2.98 12.93 -2.74
C PHE A 25 3.14 13.60 -1.39
N TYR A 26 2.03 13.73 -0.67
CA TYR A 26 1.95 14.42 0.61
C TYR A 26 1.10 13.64 1.60
N ARG A 27 1.35 13.87 2.89
CA ARG A 27 0.32 13.74 3.93
C ARG A 27 -0.23 15.10 4.26
N ILE A 28 -1.53 15.18 4.49
CA ILE A 28 -2.22 16.42 4.84
C ILE A 28 -2.48 16.38 6.33
N LYS A 29 -1.85 17.30 7.07
CA LYS A 29 -1.87 17.36 8.52
C LYS A 29 -2.55 18.63 8.99
N ASN A 30 -3.48 18.53 9.94
CA ASN A 30 -4.06 19.72 10.56
C ASN A 30 -3.05 20.39 11.49
N THR A 31 -2.87 21.71 11.35
CA THR A 31 -1.86 22.43 12.13
C THR A 31 -2.26 22.65 13.59
N THR A 32 -3.55 22.59 13.91
CA THR A 32 -4.07 22.78 15.27
C THR A 32 -4.11 21.48 16.05
N THR A 33 -4.66 20.42 15.46
CA THR A 33 -4.85 19.13 16.13
C THR A 33 -3.68 18.18 15.94
N GLY A 34 -2.85 18.39 14.93
CA GLY A 34 -1.75 17.50 14.57
C GLY A 34 -2.17 16.22 13.86
N ARG A 35 -3.47 16.04 13.59
CA ARG A 35 -4.04 14.84 12.96
C ARG A 35 -3.84 14.87 11.44
N TYR A 36 -3.70 13.69 10.85
CA TYR A 36 -3.52 13.47 9.41
C TYR A 36 -4.82 13.04 8.77
N ILE A 37 -5.16 13.58 7.59
CA ILE A 37 -6.31 13.11 6.81
C ILE A 37 -6.03 11.70 6.28
N VAL A 38 -6.95 10.78 6.54
CA VAL A 38 -6.92 9.40 6.05
C VAL A 38 -8.24 9.07 5.36
N MET A 39 -8.16 8.60 4.13
CA MET A 39 -9.32 8.09 3.40
C MET A 39 -9.50 6.61 3.69
N TYR A 40 -10.61 6.27 4.34
CA TYR A 40 -11.01 4.89 4.62
C TYR A 40 -11.98 4.33 3.60
N ASP A 41 -12.74 5.20 2.94
CA ASP A 41 -13.77 4.83 1.97
C ASP A 41 -13.88 5.90 0.88
N PRO A 42 -13.72 5.55 -0.40
CA PRO A 42 -13.79 6.50 -1.51
C PRO A 42 -15.19 6.96 -1.88
N TYR A 43 -16.24 6.28 -1.37
CA TYR A 43 -17.60 6.46 -1.88
C TYR A 43 -18.35 7.66 -1.34
N VAL A 44 -17.81 8.32 -0.36
CA VAL A 44 -18.56 9.20 0.53
C VAL A 44 -18.47 10.67 0.16
N LEU A 45 -17.75 11.02 -0.89
CA LEU A 45 -17.54 12.43 -1.21
C LEU A 45 -18.77 13.14 -1.76
N VAL A 46 -19.74 12.42 -2.33
CA VAL A 46 -20.98 13.08 -2.80
C VAL A 46 -22.18 12.14 -2.78
N ASN A 47 -23.14 12.43 -1.98
CA ASN A 47 -24.49 11.89 -2.17
C ASN A 47 -25.18 12.68 -3.28
N LYS A 48 -25.21 12.14 -4.50
CA LYS A 48 -25.83 12.78 -5.67
C LYS A 48 -27.34 13.01 -5.51
N ALA A 49 -28.00 12.19 -4.71
CA ALA A 49 -29.45 12.29 -4.50
C ALA A 49 -29.82 13.46 -3.56
N THR A 50 -28.98 13.79 -2.61
CA THR A 50 -29.23 14.85 -1.62
C THR A 50 -28.42 16.11 -1.87
N GLY A 51 -27.47 16.06 -2.79
CA GLY A 51 -26.55 17.17 -3.06
C GLY A 51 -25.62 17.48 -1.87
N THR A 52 -25.52 16.60 -0.87
CA THR A 52 -24.66 16.79 0.29
C THR A 52 -23.28 16.21 0.03
N VAL A 53 -22.24 16.97 0.31
CA VAL A 53 -20.85 16.48 0.40
C VAL A 53 -20.76 15.68 1.68
N ASN A 54 -20.67 14.38 1.57
CA ASN A 54 -20.42 13.52 2.71
C ASN A 54 -18.91 13.26 2.80
N LEU A 55 -18.25 13.92 3.71
CA LEU A 55 -16.82 13.75 3.98
C LEU A 55 -16.55 12.69 5.08
N GLY A 56 -17.58 11.96 5.50
CA GLY A 56 -17.50 10.99 6.60
C GLY A 56 -16.58 9.80 6.36
N ALA A 57 -16.09 9.60 5.12
CA ALA A 57 -15.03 8.63 4.83
C ALA A 57 -13.63 9.19 5.04
N LEU A 58 -13.49 10.49 5.23
CA LEU A 58 -12.24 11.12 5.57
C LEU A 58 -12.17 11.25 7.08
N GLN A 59 -11.38 10.40 7.69
CA GLN A 59 -11.03 10.50 9.10
C GLN A 59 -9.75 11.29 9.27
N THR A 60 -9.49 11.70 10.50
CA THR A 60 -8.22 12.30 10.88
C THR A 60 -7.62 11.53 12.04
N ILE A 61 -6.35 11.13 11.90
CA ILE A 61 -5.65 10.25 12.84
C ILE A 61 -4.42 10.96 13.39
N THR A 62 -4.25 10.91 14.72
CA THR A 62 -3.11 11.51 15.43
C THR A 62 -1.82 10.71 15.25
N SER A 63 -1.91 9.38 15.30
CA SER A 63 -0.75 8.50 15.36
C SER A 63 0.00 8.41 14.03
N PHE A 64 1.19 8.98 13.94
CA PHE A 64 2.09 8.77 12.80
C PHE A 64 2.45 7.28 12.62
N ASN A 65 2.53 6.51 13.71
CA ASN A 65 2.77 5.07 13.63
C ASN A 65 1.69 4.33 12.84
N THR A 66 0.45 4.80 12.91
CA THR A 66 -0.67 4.27 12.11
C THR A 66 -0.59 4.76 10.67
N VAL A 67 -0.47 6.07 10.45
CA VAL A 67 -0.57 6.64 9.10
C VAL A 67 0.62 6.29 8.19
N ARG A 68 1.81 6.02 8.74
CA ARG A 68 3.02 5.70 7.94
C ARG A 68 2.91 4.40 7.13
N SER A 69 2.01 3.50 7.50
CA SER A 69 1.71 2.26 6.75
C SER A 69 0.31 2.24 6.15
N HIS A 70 -0.42 3.35 6.20
CA HIS A 70 -1.77 3.45 5.69
C HIS A 70 -1.80 4.27 4.40
N MET A 71 -2.03 3.63 3.26
CA MET A 71 -2.03 4.31 1.96
C MET A 71 -3.17 5.32 1.80
N GLY A 72 -4.25 5.20 2.57
CA GLY A 72 -5.31 6.20 2.65
C GLY A 72 -4.86 7.55 3.22
N SER A 73 -3.68 7.63 3.86
CA SER A 73 -3.06 8.87 4.32
C SER A 73 -2.23 9.57 3.25
N VAL A 74 -2.02 8.95 2.10
CA VAL A 74 -1.15 9.43 1.04
C VAL A 74 -1.98 10.09 -0.05
N TRP A 75 -1.66 11.34 -0.35
CA TRP A 75 -2.32 12.15 -1.35
C TRP A 75 -1.34 12.57 -2.43
N TYR A 76 -1.64 12.27 -3.68
CA TYR A 76 -0.93 12.85 -4.81
C TYR A 76 -1.62 14.14 -5.21
N MET A 77 -0.87 15.23 -5.23
CA MET A 77 -1.34 16.55 -5.65
C MET A 77 -0.95 16.84 -7.07
N GLU A 78 -1.88 17.35 -7.84
CA GLU A 78 -1.64 17.88 -9.18
C GLU A 78 -2.27 19.26 -9.36
N GLY A 79 -1.43 20.27 -9.59
CA GLY A 79 -1.89 21.63 -9.85
C GLY A 79 -2.60 21.75 -11.21
N LYS A 80 -3.73 22.44 -11.22
CA LYS A 80 -4.55 22.72 -12.43
C LYS A 80 -4.52 24.19 -12.86
N GLY A 81 -3.76 25.02 -12.16
CA GLY A 81 -3.78 26.47 -12.31
C GLY A 81 -4.78 27.15 -11.38
N ASP A 82 -4.71 28.47 -11.26
CA ASP A 82 -5.62 29.30 -10.46
C ASP A 82 -5.82 28.81 -9.01
N SER A 83 -4.74 28.32 -8.38
CA SER A 83 -4.76 27.72 -7.04
C SER A 83 -5.66 26.49 -6.90
N GLN A 84 -6.11 25.92 -8.00
CA GLN A 84 -6.87 24.69 -8.04
C GLN A 84 -5.95 23.47 -8.13
N TYR A 85 -6.31 22.41 -7.40
CA TYR A 85 -5.56 21.16 -7.34
C TYR A 85 -6.50 19.98 -7.41
N ASP A 86 -6.05 18.92 -8.08
CA ASP A 86 -6.62 17.59 -7.89
C ASP A 86 -5.85 16.89 -6.79
N LEU A 87 -6.57 16.31 -5.85
CA LEU A 87 -6.04 15.52 -4.75
C LEU A 87 -6.46 14.07 -4.96
N TYR A 88 -5.49 13.22 -5.27
CA TYR A 88 -5.73 11.79 -5.49
C TYR A 88 -5.28 11.00 -4.28
N CYS A 89 -6.17 10.16 -3.76
CA CYS A 89 -5.83 9.14 -2.77
C CYS A 89 -6.09 7.78 -3.38
N GLN A 90 -5.04 7.02 -3.61
CA GLN A 90 -5.10 5.72 -4.28
C GLN A 90 -5.82 5.81 -5.64
N HIS A 91 -6.98 5.17 -5.83
CA HIS A 91 -7.73 5.20 -7.08
C HIS A 91 -8.86 6.23 -7.11
N SER A 92 -9.00 7.01 -6.04
CA SER A 92 -10.06 8.01 -5.88
C SER A 92 -9.48 9.42 -5.87
N SER A 93 -10.28 10.40 -6.28
CA SER A 93 -9.89 11.80 -6.21
C SER A 93 -10.88 12.60 -5.38
N LEU A 94 -10.36 13.51 -4.59
CA LEU A 94 -11.10 14.61 -4.02
C LEU A 94 -11.10 15.74 -5.05
N GLY A 95 -12.26 16.09 -5.58
CA GLY A 95 -12.34 17.18 -6.55
C GLY A 95 -12.50 16.77 -8.00
N SER A 96 -13.04 15.57 -8.26
CA SER A 96 -13.47 15.21 -9.61
C SER A 96 -14.83 15.82 -9.97
N ASN A 97 -15.12 15.91 -11.27
CA ASN A 97 -16.44 16.35 -11.80
C ASN A 97 -17.63 15.61 -11.17
N SER A 98 -17.41 14.43 -10.61
CA SER A 98 -18.44 13.64 -9.96
C SER A 98 -18.76 14.09 -8.55
N SER A 99 -17.85 14.81 -7.88
CA SER A 99 -18.03 15.25 -6.48
C SER A 99 -18.66 16.65 -6.37
N GLY A 100 -18.55 17.47 -7.41
CA GLY A 100 -18.97 18.89 -7.35
C GLY A 100 -18.13 19.76 -6.41
N PHE A 101 -17.10 19.19 -5.76
CA PHE A 101 -16.19 19.89 -4.88
C PHE A 101 -14.78 19.89 -5.50
N TYR A 102 -14.32 21.06 -5.93
CA TYR A 102 -12.99 21.25 -6.50
C TYR A 102 -12.09 21.92 -5.48
N PRO A 103 -11.15 21.20 -4.87
CA PRO A 103 -10.29 21.78 -3.85
C PRO A 103 -9.39 22.85 -4.44
N LYS A 104 -9.47 24.01 -3.82
CA LYS A 104 -8.54 25.11 -4.01
C LYS A 104 -7.71 25.30 -2.76
N LEU A 105 -6.49 25.74 -2.91
CA LEU A 105 -5.60 26.04 -1.79
C LEU A 105 -5.43 27.54 -1.65
N TYR A 106 -5.61 28.01 -0.42
CA TYR A 106 -5.26 29.37 -0.03
C TYR A 106 -4.06 29.29 0.90
N SER A 107 -2.92 29.81 0.46
CA SER A 107 -1.67 29.83 1.23
C SER A 107 -1.74 30.86 2.36
N LEU A 108 -1.24 30.44 3.53
CA LEU A 108 -1.06 31.27 4.72
C LEU A 108 0.42 31.33 5.15
N GLY A 109 1.34 31.13 4.21
CA GLY A 109 2.76 30.94 4.46
C GLY A 109 3.07 29.46 4.59
N ASP A 110 3.31 28.97 5.81
CA ASP A 110 3.66 27.57 6.07
C ASP A 110 2.46 26.63 6.14
N SER A 111 1.24 27.14 6.02
CA SER A 111 0.01 26.36 6.04
C SER A 111 -0.96 26.78 4.93
N TYR A 112 -2.01 25.99 4.76
CA TYR A 112 -2.99 26.16 3.71
C TYR A 112 -4.40 25.98 4.25
N ARG A 113 -5.36 26.66 3.62
CA ARG A 113 -6.77 26.30 3.72
C ARG A 113 -7.17 25.56 2.47
N ILE A 114 -7.79 24.42 2.65
CA ILE A 114 -8.38 23.65 1.57
C ILE A 114 -9.84 24.05 1.49
N TYR A 115 -10.27 24.61 0.38
CA TYR A 115 -11.63 25.09 0.23
C TYR A 115 -12.19 24.72 -1.14
N GLY A 116 -13.50 24.69 -1.25
CA GLY A 116 -14.23 24.54 -2.50
C GLY A 116 -15.53 25.30 -2.46
N GLU A 117 -16.15 25.46 -3.61
CA GLU A 117 -17.47 26.04 -3.71
C GLU A 117 -18.51 24.95 -3.82
N TYR A 118 -19.53 25.04 -2.99
CA TYR A 118 -20.63 24.09 -2.96
C TYR A 118 -21.94 24.85 -2.83
N SER A 119 -22.89 24.63 -3.75
CA SER A 119 -24.19 25.32 -3.79
C SER A 119 -24.07 26.83 -3.68
N GLY A 120 -23.03 27.43 -4.29
CA GLY A 120 -22.79 28.89 -4.27
C GLY A 120 -22.15 29.42 -2.98
N PHE A 121 -21.70 28.54 -2.07
CA PHE A 121 -21.01 28.93 -0.85
C PHE A 121 -19.59 28.37 -0.82
N THR A 122 -18.64 29.21 -0.42
CA THR A 122 -17.27 28.76 -0.11
C THR A 122 -17.29 27.92 1.17
N LYS A 123 -16.77 26.70 1.09
CA LYS A 123 -16.63 25.78 2.22
C LYS A 123 -15.17 25.41 2.41
N TYR A 124 -14.73 25.40 3.67
CA TYR A 124 -13.36 25.02 4.06
C TYR A 124 -13.36 23.63 4.67
N LEU A 125 -12.40 22.80 4.29
CA LEU A 125 -12.18 21.54 4.98
C LEU A 125 -11.68 21.84 6.40
N SER A 126 -12.27 21.18 7.36
CA SER A 126 -11.95 21.32 8.79
C SER A 126 -11.78 19.96 9.45
N ASP A 127 -10.94 19.91 10.45
CA ASP A 127 -10.81 18.77 11.35
C ASP A 127 -11.75 18.95 12.54
N VAL A 128 -12.56 17.95 12.79
CA VAL A 128 -13.55 17.94 13.89
C VAL A 128 -13.29 16.72 14.77
N ASP A 129 -13.38 16.91 16.08
CA ASP A 129 -13.19 15.83 17.05
C ASP A 129 -14.33 14.81 16.93
N ASP A 130 -13.95 13.54 17.03
CA ASP A 130 -14.88 12.42 17.20
C ASP A 130 -14.80 11.98 18.67
N GLU A 131 -15.82 12.30 19.43
CA GLU A 131 -15.87 12.05 20.88
C GLU A 131 -15.88 10.54 21.19
N ASP A 132 -16.34 9.71 20.27
CA ASP A 132 -16.44 8.26 20.48
C ASP A 132 -15.09 7.55 20.30
N THR A 133 -14.25 8.04 19.42
CA THR A 133 -12.98 7.38 19.05
C THR A 133 -11.74 8.05 19.60
N GLY A 134 -11.83 9.33 19.99
CA GLY A 134 -10.69 10.16 20.39
C GLY A 134 -9.81 10.60 19.20
N GLU A 135 -10.18 10.26 17.98
CA GLU A 135 -9.61 10.74 16.72
C GLU A 135 -10.51 11.84 16.14
N GLY A 136 -10.55 12.02 14.84
CA GLY A 136 -11.42 13.04 14.24
C GLY A 136 -11.90 12.64 12.85
N TYR A 137 -12.68 13.54 12.27
CA TYR A 137 -13.15 13.40 10.89
C TYR A 137 -13.09 14.74 10.16
N VAL A 138 -13.06 14.68 8.83
CA VAL A 138 -13.08 15.88 8.00
C VAL A 138 -14.52 16.36 7.78
N SER A 139 -14.72 17.64 8.00
CA SER A 139 -16.01 18.31 7.82
C SER A 139 -15.81 19.62 7.04
N VAL A 140 -16.91 20.30 6.71
CA VAL A 140 -16.92 21.68 6.16
C VAL A 140 -17.54 22.69 7.14
N ASN A 141 -17.78 22.28 8.37
CA ASN A 141 -18.48 23.09 9.37
C ASN A 141 -17.69 23.28 10.68
N GLY A 142 -16.44 22.82 10.74
CA GLY A 142 -15.57 22.96 11.90
C GLY A 142 -14.68 24.19 11.85
N ASN A 143 -13.91 24.40 12.93
CA ASN A 143 -13.04 25.56 13.11
C ASN A 143 -11.56 25.30 12.76
N ASN A 144 -11.10 24.05 12.82
CA ASN A 144 -9.70 23.69 12.56
C ASN A 144 -9.47 23.54 11.06
N ILE A 145 -9.36 24.66 10.35
CA ILE A 145 -9.36 24.74 8.88
C ILE A 145 -7.97 24.91 8.25
N ASN A 146 -6.91 24.94 9.06
CA ASN A 146 -5.56 25.14 8.58
C ASN A 146 -4.82 23.80 8.47
N TRP A 147 -4.18 23.56 7.32
CA TRP A 147 -3.55 22.32 6.98
C TRP A 147 -2.11 22.54 6.53
N GLU A 148 -1.25 21.60 6.84
CA GLU A 148 0.12 21.47 6.35
C GLU A 148 0.17 20.31 5.35
N PHE A 149 0.85 20.52 4.22
CA PHE A 149 1.15 19.46 3.24
C PHE A 149 2.58 18.99 3.49
N VAL A 150 2.70 17.86 4.14
CA VAL A 150 4.00 17.27 4.49
C VAL A 150 4.45 16.33 3.37
N PRO A 151 5.53 16.66 2.62
CA PRO A 151 5.99 15.82 1.51
C PRO A 151 6.35 14.40 2.00
N ILE A 152 6.00 13.39 1.18
CA ILE A 152 6.42 12.01 1.44
C ILE A 152 7.91 11.87 1.15
N GLY A 153 8.67 11.45 2.15
CA GLY A 153 10.12 11.27 2.09
C GLY A 153 10.76 11.41 3.46
N GLY A 154 12.04 11.07 3.58
CA GLY A 154 12.77 11.18 4.85
C GLY A 154 12.06 10.47 6.01
N ASP A 155 11.71 11.25 7.05
CA ASP A 155 11.00 10.75 8.22
C ASP A 155 9.49 10.60 7.97
N ASN A 156 8.94 11.28 6.98
CA ASN A 156 7.54 11.15 6.53
C ASN A 156 7.39 10.06 5.44
N TYR A 157 7.92 8.90 5.68
CA TYR A 157 7.95 7.79 4.73
C TYR A 157 6.62 7.02 4.65
N VAL A 158 6.51 6.19 3.60
CA VAL A 158 5.55 5.08 3.53
C VAL A 158 6.32 3.79 3.74
N GLY A 159 5.86 2.97 4.68
CA GLY A 159 6.48 1.69 5.00
C GLY A 159 5.45 0.58 5.12
N ILE A 160 5.84 -0.63 4.74
CA ILE A 160 4.97 -1.80 4.77
C ILE A 160 5.08 -2.49 6.13
N LYS A 161 3.93 -2.68 6.81
CA LYS A 161 3.85 -3.43 8.06
C LYS A 161 3.76 -4.93 7.75
N PRO A 162 4.61 -5.77 8.35
CA PRO A 162 4.50 -7.22 8.20
C PRO A 162 3.14 -7.76 8.66
N GLU A 163 2.66 -8.79 7.96
CA GLU A 163 1.50 -9.58 8.36
C GLU A 163 1.91 -10.85 9.11
N THR A 164 3.03 -11.45 8.69
CA THR A 164 3.52 -12.69 9.30
C THR A 164 5.04 -12.78 9.23
N SER A 165 5.60 -13.74 9.97
CA SER A 165 6.97 -14.19 9.81
C SER A 165 6.98 -15.70 9.56
N ALA A 166 7.65 -16.13 8.50
CA ALA A 166 7.73 -17.52 8.09
C ALA A 166 9.03 -17.77 7.33
N ASP A 167 9.55 -18.98 7.38
CA ASP A 167 10.79 -19.37 6.69
C ASP A 167 12.00 -18.46 7.01
N GLY A 168 12.02 -17.84 8.20
CA GLY A 168 13.07 -16.92 8.63
C GLY A 168 12.99 -15.51 8.06
N TYR A 169 11.89 -15.15 7.43
CA TYR A 169 11.65 -13.82 6.84
C TYR A 169 10.35 -13.19 7.34
N TYR A 170 10.26 -11.86 7.24
CA TYR A 170 9.02 -11.11 7.39
C TYR A 170 8.31 -10.99 6.04
N TRP A 171 6.99 -11.11 6.05
CA TRP A 171 6.17 -11.12 4.84
C TRP A 171 4.94 -10.22 4.99
N ALA A 172 4.53 -9.63 3.88
CA ALA A 172 3.26 -8.95 3.75
C ALA A 172 2.72 -9.11 2.34
N THR A 173 1.41 -9.10 2.21
CA THR A 173 0.77 -8.77 0.95
C THR A 173 0.58 -7.26 0.86
N PHE A 174 0.61 -6.73 -0.36
CA PHE A 174 0.42 -5.29 -0.54
C PHE A 174 -0.19 -4.97 -1.91
N MET A 175 -1.11 -4.01 -1.91
CA MET A 175 -1.62 -3.40 -3.13
C MET A 175 -1.77 -1.89 -2.93
N SER A 176 -1.29 -1.10 -3.88
CA SER A 176 -1.38 0.35 -3.87
C SER A 176 -2.09 0.88 -5.12
N GLY A 177 -2.82 1.98 -4.98
CA GLY A 177 -3.39 2.73 -6.10
C GLY A 177 -2.36 3.50 -6.92
N PHE A 178 -1.16 3.68 -6.37
CA PHE A 178 -0.01 4.28 -7.04
C PHE A 178 1.05 3.23 -7.30
N PRO A 179 1.79 3.34 -8.42
CA PRO A 179 2.99 2.55 -8.60
C PRO A 179 4.00 2.87 -7.50
N PHE A 180 4.83 1.89 -7.16
CA PHE A 180 5.86 2.10 -6.15
C PHE A 180 7.11 1.26 -6.45
N LYS A 181 8.22 1.71 -5.88
CA LYS A 181 9.48 1.00 -5.90
C LYS A 181 9.82 0.49 -4.52
N LEU A 182 10.24 -0.77 -4.44
CA LEU A 182 10.71 -1.39 -3.20
C LEU A 182 12.03 -0.76 -2.74
N GLY A 183 12.20 -0.63 -1.43
CA GLY A 183 13.49 -0.34 -0.84
C GLY A 183 14.46 -1.49 -1.01
N SER A 184 15.77 -1.19 -0.89
CA SER A 184 16.83 -2.19 -1.02
C SER A 184 16.64 -3.37 -0.08
N GLY A 185 16.87 -4.58 -0.56
CA GLY A 185 16.76 -5.84 0.21
C GLY A 185 15.37 -6.48 0.20
N MET A 186 14.31 -5.72 -0.04
CA MET A 186 12.97 -6.28 -0.22
C MET A 186 12.83 -6.96 -1.59
N LYS A 187 11.93 -7.95 -1.67
CA LYS A 187 11.61 -8.64 -2.92
C LYS A 187 10.10 -8.79 -3.07
N ALA A 188 9.59 -8.54 -4.27
CA ALA A 188 8.19 -8.76 -4.62
C ALA A 188 7.99 -10.05 -5.40
N PHE A 189 6.84 -10.65 -5.17
CA PHE A 189 6.39 -11.87 -5.85
C PHE A 189 4.91 -11.74 -6.20
N TYR A 190 4.49 -12.48 -7.23
CA TYR A 190 3.08 -12.71 -7.51
C TYR A 190 2.79 -14.20 -7.44
N VAL A 191 1.58 -14.56 -7.04
CA VAL A 191 1.12 -15.96 -7.03
C VAL A 191 0.73 -16.35 -8.43
N ASN A 192 1.43 -17.29 -9.02
CA ASN A 192 1.19 -17.74 -10.40
C ASN A 192 0.39 -19.06 -10.49
N LYS A 193 0.34 -19.82 -9.40
CA LYS A 193 -0.38 -21.09 -9.31
C LYS A 193 -0.97 -21.28 -7.92
N ILE A 194 -2.14 -21.85 -7.85
CA ILE A 194 -2.82 -22.29 -6.62
C ILE A 194 -3.26 -23.73 -6.84
N THR A 195 -3.02 -24.57 -5.85
CA THR A 195 -3.47 -25.96 -5.78
C THR A 195 -4.32 -26.17 -4.53
N ASP A 196 -4.86 -27.37 -4.33
CA ASP A 196 -5.67 -27.68 -3.14
C ASP A 196 -4.83 -27.64 -1.84
N HIS A 197 -3.51 -27.76 -1.93
CA HIS A 197 -2.61 -27.87 -0.78
C HIS A 197 -1.51 -26.80 -0.75
N GLY A 198 -1.39 -25.97 -1.80
CA GLY A 198 -0.28 -25.06 -1.88
C GLY A 198 -0.42 -23.94 -2.92
N PHE A 199 0.60 -23.10 -2.95
CA PHE A 199 0.75 -22.07 -3.97
C PHE A 199 2.19 -21.98 -4.44
N ALA A 200 2.36 -21.54 -5.69
CA ALA A 200 3.65 -21.16 -6.23
C ALA A 200 3.68 -19.67 -6.55
N MET A 201 4.85 -19.07 -6.42
CA MET A 201 5.07 -17.66 -6.70
C MET A 201 6.27 -17.43 -7.60
N SER A 202 6.24 -16.35 -8.36
CA SER A 202 7.36 -15.88 -9.18
C SER A 202 7.82 -14.51 -8.72
N GLU A 203 9.13 -14.31 -8.70
CA GLU A 203 9.74 -13.02 -8.35
C GLU A 203 9.42 -11.98 -9.43
N MET A 204 9.19 -10.75 -9.00
CA MET A 204 9.01 -9.57 -9.83
C MET A 204 10.22 -8.65 -9.71
N GLY A 205 10.28 -7.62 -10.56
CA GLY A 205 11.19 -6.49 -10.37
C GLY A 205 10.87 -5.68 -9.09
N ASP A 206 11.73 -4.72 -8.79
CA ASP A 206 11.57 -3.83 -7.62
C ASP A 206 10.55 -2.70 -7.86
N GLU A 207 10.17 -2.47 -9.11
CA GLU A 207 9.15 -1.50 -9.51
C GLU A 207 7.80 -2.21 -9.72
N ILE A 208 6.83 -1.85 -8.91
CA ILE A 208 5.51 -2.49 -8.87
C ILE A 208 4.47 -1.56 -9.48
N PRO A 209 3.73 -2.00 -10.52
CA PRO A 209 2.67 -1.21 -11.12
C PRO A 209 1.53 -0.92 -10.12
N ALA A 210 0.79 0.16 -10.35
CA ALA A 210 -0.43 0.43 -9.60
C ALA A 210 -1.46 -0.69 -9.77
N LYS A 211 -2.23 -0.94 -8.72
CA LYS A 211 -3.38 -1.86 -8.73
C LYS A 211 -3.00 -3.35 -8.88
N ILE A 212 -1.76 -3.69 -8.64
CA ILE A 212 -1.29 -5.07 -8.69
C ILE A 212 -1.04 -5.55 -7.25
N PRO A 213 -1.81 -6.53 -6.77
CA PRO A 213 -1.54 -7.16 -5.49
C PRO A 213 -0.28 -8.04 -5.60
N VAL A 214 0.61 -7.89 -4.64
CA VAL A 214 1.88 -8.60 -4.57
C VAL A 214 2.13 -9.15 -3.18
N LEU A 215 2.92 -10.20 -3.10
CA LEU A 215 3.51 -10.73 -1.88
C LEU A 215 4.92 -10.14 -1.76
N ILE A 216 5.29 -9.61 -0.62
CA ILE A 216 6.57 -8.95 -0.41
C ILE A 216 7.32 -9.61 0.73
N ARG A 217 8.56 -10.01 0.45
CA ARG A 217 9.53 -10.34 1.48
C ARG A 217 10.17 -9.06 1.98
N LEU A 218 10.06 -8.82 3.27
CA LEU A 218 10.42 -7.59 3.94
C LEU A 218 11.79 -7.69 4.62
N ASN A 219 12.40 -6.56 4.93
CA ASN A 219 13.70 -6.50 5.60
C ASN A 219 13.60 -6.69 7.12
N GLY A 220 12.49 -6.26 7.73
CA GLY A 220 12.37 -6.27 9.18
C GLY A 220 10.92 -6.21 9.67
N SER A 221 10.79 -6.21 11.00
CA SER A 221 9.48 -6.21 11.69
C SER A 221 8.81 -4.84 11.74
N SER A 222 9.54 -3.77 11.45
CA SER A 222 9.01 -2.40 11.51
C SER A 222 8.75 -1.84 10.12
N PRO A 223 7.70 -1.02 9.92
CA PRO A 223 7.52 -0.27 8.68
C PRO A 223 8.71 0.62 8.30
N SER A 224 9.51 1.07 9.27
CA SER A 224 10.73 1.85 9.02
C SER A 224 11.81 1.08 8.26
N ASP A 225 11.83 -0.25 8.42
CA ASP A 225 12.77 -1.15 7.73
C ASP A 225 12.32 -1.44 6.31
N ASN A 226 11.03 -1.22 6.02
CA ASN A 226 10.33 -1.66 4.82
C ASN A 226 9.79 -0.48 4.01
N LYS A 227 10.60 0.58 3.88
CA LYS A 227 10.20 1.81 3.17
C LYS A 227 10.05 1.56 1.67
N ILE A 228 9.03 2.17 1.08
CA ILE A 228 8.80 2.19 -0.37
C ILE A 228 8.87 3.62 -0.89
N THR A 229 9.15 3.75 -2.18
CA THR A 229 9.10 5.04 -2.90
C THR A 229 7.91 5.05 -3.84
N LEU A 230 6.99 5.99 -3.64
CA LEU A 230 5.82 6.15 -4.50
C LEU A 230 6.20 6.83 -5.82
N MET A 231 5.49 6.48 -6.88
CA MET A 231 5.70 7.01 -8.22
C MET A 231 4.37 7.46 -8.83
N LYS A 232 4.40 8.52 -9.65
CA LYS A 232 3.23 8.97 -10.41
C LYS A 232 2.83 7.96 -11.49
N SER A 233 3.83 7.35 -12.12
CA SER A 233 3.66 6.38 -13.21
C SER A 233 4.76 5.33 -13.15
N SER A 234 4.52 4.19 -13.77
CA SER A 234 5.46 3.09 -13.88
C SER A 234 5.50 2.58 -15.32
N SER A 235 6.68 2.17 -15.76
CA SER A 235 6.86 1.44 -17.02
C SER A 235 6.80 -0.09 -16.83
N ALA A 236 6.77 -0.56 -15.58
CA ALA A 236 6.67 -1.98 -15.29
C ALA A 236 5.31 -2.54 -15.72
N SER A 237 5.33 -3.72 -16.31
CA SER A 237 4.12 -4.41 -16.75
C SER A 237 3.52 -5.26 -15.64
N ALA A 238 2.21 -5.31 -15.57
CA ALA A 238 1.52 -6.25 -14.69
C ALA A 238 1.87 -7.69 -15.08
N PRO A 239 2.18 -8.58 -14.12
CA PRO A 239 2.46 -9.97 -14.41
C PRO A 239 1.22 -10.68 -14.96
N SER A 240 1.37 -11.41 -16.05
CA SER A 240 0.29 -12.24 -16.55
C SER A 240 0.07 -13.44 -15.61
N GLY A 241 -1.19 -13.77 -15.35
CA GLY A 241 -1.54 -14.95 -14.56
C GLY A 241 -1.44 -14.78 -13.04
N ASN A 242 -1.31 -13.55 -12.53
CA ASN A 242 -1.40 -13.31 -11.09
C ASN A 242 -2.76 -13.81 -10.55
N LYS A 243 -2.71 -14.65 -9.51
CA LYS A 243 -3.88 -15.26 -8.87
C LYS A 243 -4.30 -14.52 -7.61
N MET A 244 -3.60 -13.44 -7.25
CA MET A 244 -3.95 -12.64 -6.09
C MET A 244 -5.04 -11.63 -6.42
N TYR A 245 -5.88 -11.38 -5.46
CA TYR A 245 -6.81 -10.25 -5.38
C TYR A 245 -6.30 -9.26 -4.35
N GLY A 246 -6.75 -8.02 -4.41
CA GLY A 246 -6.30 -7.00 -3.47
C GLY A 246 -7.42 -6.10 -2.99
N THR A 247 -7.22 -5.49 -1.83
CA THR A 247 -8.11 -4.54 -1.20
C THR A 247 -7.51 -3.13 -1.25
N TRP A 248 -8.36 -2.12 -1.38
CA TRP A 248 -7.96 -0.71 -1.33
C TRP A 248 -8.15 -0.10 0.04
N TYR A 249 -9.36 -0.27 0.55
CA TYR A 249 -9.83 0.28 1.79
C TYR A 249 -10.50 -0.82 2.59
N SER A 250 -10.32 -0.82 3.88
CA SER A 250 -11.21 -1.49 4.81
C SER A 250 -11.95 -0.39 5.56
N SER A 251 -13.26 -0.36 5.50
CA SER A 251 -13.98 0.47 6.40
C SER A 251 -14.49 -0.37 7.56
N ASP A 252 -13.86 -0.23 8.69
CA ASP A 252 -14.35 -0.75 9.97
C ASP A 252 -15.41 0.21 10.57
N LEU A 253 -15.84 1.18 9.77
CA LEU A 253 -16.74 2.24 10.20
C LEU A 253 -18.19 1.76 10.25
N GLY A 254 -18.44 0.71 11.06
CA GLY A 254 -19.77 0.42 11.58
C GLY A 254 -20.92 0.49 10.57
N GLY A 255 -20.83 -0.26 9.46
CA GLY A 255 -21.96 -0.49 8.56
C GLY A 255 -22.34 0.66 7.63
N ARG A 256 -21.50 1.68 7.45
CA ARG A 256 -21.82 2.77 6.52
C ARG A 256 -21.63 2.39 5.05
N HIS A 257 -20.73 1.45 4.74
CA HIS A 257 -20.50 0.94 3.39
C HIS A 257 -20.11 -0.53 3.43
N GLU A 258 -21.06 -1.41 3.67
CA GLU A 258 -20.86 -2.86 3.69
C GLU A 258 -20.26 -3.41 2.39
N ASP A 259 -20.50 -2.75 1.26
CA ASP A 259 -20.06 -3.19 -0.06
C ASP A 259 -18.54 -3.04 -0.30
N TRP A 260 -17.83 -2.31 0.57
CA TRP A 260 -16.38 -2.04 0.44
C TRP A 260 -15.51 -2.82 1.43
N ASN A 261 -16.13 -3.39 2.44
CA ASN A 261 -15.47 -4.35 3.30
C ASN A 261 -15.36 -5.67 2.57
N VAL A 262 -14.16 -6.07 2.24
CA VAL A 262 -13.92 -7.43 1.74
C VAL A 262 -14.02 -8.36 2.94
N LYS A 263 -15.23 -8.90 3.18
CA LYS A 263 -15.44 -9.95 4.18
C LYS A 263 -14.72 -11.21 3.72
N CYS A 264 -13.98 -11.84 4.64
CA CYS A 264 -13.39 -13.14 4.37
C CYS A 264 -14.50 -14.18 4.17
N GLU A 265 -14.68 -14.63 2.95
CA GLU A 265 -15.53 -15.77 2.62
C GLU A 265 -14.75 -17.09 2.84
N SER A 266 -15.46 -18.20 2.88
CA SER A 266 -14.85 -19.54 3.09
C SER A 266 -13.80 -19.90 2.04
N LYS A 267 -13.87 -19.33 0.84
CA LYS A 267 -12.90 -19.49 -0.25
C LYS A 267 -11.66 -18.60 -0.11
N ASN A 268 -11.75 -17.49 0.64
CA ASN A 268 -10.63 -16.55 0.75
C ASN A 268 -9.57 -17.12 1.68
N ARG A 269 -8.31 -16.91 1.30
CA ARG A 269 -7.12 -17.19 2.10
C ARG A 269 -6.29 -15.92 2.18
N VAL A 270 -5.95 -15.56 3.39
CA VAL A 270 -5.10 -14.40 3.72
C VAL A 270 -3.70 -14.87 4.06
N LEU A 271 -2.73 -13.98 3.97
CA LEU A 271 -1.35 -14.33 4.30
C LEU A 271 -1.21 -14.71 5.76
N GLY A 272 -0.47 -15.77 6.02
CA GLY A 272 -0.18 -16.29 7.34
C GLY A 272 0.98 -17.27 7.30
N GLU A 273 1.03 -18.12 8.31
CA GLU A 273 1.99 -19.23 8.39
C GLU A 273 1.28 -20.53 8.76
N SER A 274 1.82 -21.63 8.34
CA SER A 274 1.36 -22.97 8.71
C SER A 274 2.58 -23.87 8.93
N GLY A 275 2.78 -24.31 10.18
CA GLY A 275 3.94 -25.10 10.57
C GLY A 275 5.29 -24.41 10.38
N GLY A 276 5.36 -23.10 10.60
CA GLY A 276 6.56 -22.27 10.41
C GLY A 276 6.86 -21.89 8.96
N ARG A 277 6.05 -22.35 8.00
CA ARG A 277 6.20 -22.08 6.57
C ARG A 277 5.21 -21.01 6.11
N LEU A 278 5.61 -20.24 5.10
CA LEU A 278 4.74 -19.25 4.47
C LEU A 278 3.50 -19.95 3.88
N ALA A 279 2.33 -19.40 4.20
CA ALA A 279 1.06 -19.97 3.76
C ALA A 279 0.02 -18.88 3.52
N PHE A 280 -0.99 -19.19 2.71
CA PHE A 280 -2.26 -18.51 2.71
C PHE A 280 -3.25 -19.35 3.52
N VAL A 281 -3.70 -18.79 4.65
CA VAL A 281 -4.55 -19.49 5.63
C VAL A 281 -5.98 -18.99 5.58
N ARG A 282 -6.92 -19.73 6.18
CA ARG A 282 -8.30 -19.27 6.31
C ARG A 282 -8.35 -17.98 7.10
N GLY A 283 -8.88 -16.93 6.48
CA GLY A 283 -9.15 -15.67 7.14
C GLY A 283 -10.47 -15.68 7.90
N SER A 284 -10.63 -14.71 8.78
CA SER A 284 -11.89 -14.40 9.46
C SER A 284 -12.09 -12.90 9.53
N GLY A 285 -13.36 -12.47 9.60
CA GLY A 285 -13.68 -11.05 9.68
C GLY A 285 -13.50 -10.33 8.34
N VAL A 286 -12.73 -9.27 8.33
CA VAL A 286 -12.50 -8.38 7.18
C VAL A 286 -11.03 -8.46 6.75
N ILE A 287 -10.80 -8.46 5.43
CA ILE A 287 -9.44 -8.29 4.90
C ILE A 287 -9.08 -6.81 5.00
N GLU A 288 -7.98 -6.51 5.68
CA GLU A 288 -7.52 -5.14 5.91
C GLU A 288 -7.23 -4.39 4.60
N HIS A 289 -7.18 -3.06 4.69
CA HIS A 289 -6.84 -2.20 3.56
C HIS A 289 -5.43 -2.47 3.01
N ASN A 290 -5.25 -2.28 1.70
CA ASN A 290 -3.98 -2.44 0.99
C ASN A 290 -3.34 -3.82 1.14
N ARG A 291 -4.19 -4.85 1.32
CA ARG A 291 -3.77 -6.24 1.44
C ARG A 291 -4.09 -7.03 0.19
N GLY A 292 -3.40 -8.16 0.06
CA GLY A 292 -3.69 -9.16 -0.94
C GLY A 292 -4.24 -10.44 -0.32
N TYR A 293 -5.02 -11.18 -1.10
CA TYR A 293 -5.53 -12.49 -0.73
C TYR A 293 -5.64 -13.37 -1.97
N ILE A 294 -5.90 -14.64 -1.78
CA ILE A 294 -6.19 -15.59 -2.86
C ILE A 294 -7.54 -16.27 -2.65
N ASP A 295 -8.15 -16.70 -3.72
CA ASP A 295 -9.28 -17.62 -3.67
C ASP A 295 -8.80 -19.05 -3.81
N ALA A 296 -9.25 -19.92 -2.92
CA ALA A 296 -9.02 -21.36 -2.96
C ALA A 296 -10.37 -22.08 -2.90
N SER A 297 -10.38 -23.39 -3.11
CA SER A 297 -11.56 -24.20 -2.84
C SER A 297 -12.03 -24.01 -1.39
N SER A 298 -13.32 -23.91 -1.14
CA SER A 298 -13.86 -23.76 0.22
C SER A 298 -13.53 -24.93 1.14
N SER A 299 -13.25 -26.11 0.59
CA SER A 299 -12.83 -27.31 1.28
C SER A 299 -11.31 -27.46 1.38
N ALA A 300 -10.53 -26.60 0.69
CA ALA A 300 -9.08 -26.68 0.73
C ALA A 300 -8.54 -26.32 2.12
N ASP A 301 -7.46 -26.98 2.49
CA ASP A 301 -6.64 -26.65 3.65
C ASP A 301 -5.87 -25.34 3.43
N ASP A 302 -4.97 -25.01 4.36
CA ASP A 302 -4.04 -23.89 4.18
C ASP A 302 -3.18 -24.15 2.94
N ALA A 303 -3.08 -23.13 2.07
CA ALA A 303 -2.22 -23.20 0.90
C ALA A 303 -0.79 -22.85 1.31
N ILE A 304 0.07 -23.85 1.49
CA ILE A 304 1.48 -23.69 1.88
C ILE A 304 2.31 -23.38 0.64
N ILE A 305 3.38 -22.63 0.78
CA ILE A 305 4.31 -22.35 -0.32
C ILE A 305 4.93 -23.66 -0.83
N GLU A 306 4.76 -23.94 -2.13
CA GLU A 306 5.34 -25.12 -2.78
C GLU A 306 6.76 -24.84 -3.28
N SER A 307 6.99 -23.65 -3.87
CA SER A 307 8.28 -23.28 -4.46
C SER A 307 8.41 -21.78 -4.69
N THR A 308 9.61 -21.24 -4.50
CA THR A 308 9.95 -19.83 -4.79
C THR A 308 10.52 -19.59 -6.18
N ASN A 309 10.81 -20.62 -6.98
CA ASN A 309 11.56 -20.47 -8.23
C ASN A 309 10.96 -21.19 -9.45
N GLY A 310 9.68 -21.56 -9.42
CA GLY A 310 9.08 -22.29 -10.53
C GLY A 310 9.71 -23.68 -10.82
N ILE A 311 10.72 -24.09 -10.03
CA ILE A 311 11.17 -25.47 -10.00
C ILE A 311 10.11 -26.19 -9.20
N ASN A 312 9.22 -26.90 -9.89
CA ASN A 312 8.30 -27.82 -9.25
C ASN A 312 9.07 -28.61 -8.19
N SER A 313 8.59 -28.59 -6.94
CA SER A 313 8.99 -29.64 -6.01
C SER A 313 8.87 -30.94 -6.80
N ILE A 314 9.97 -31.69 -6.88
CA ILE A 314 9.88 -33.06 -7.36
C ILE A 314 8.77 -33.67 -6.52
N GLU A 315 7.62 -33.96 -7.14
CA GLU A 315 6.60 -34.77 -6.47
C GLU A 315 7.37 -35.92 -5.85
N LYS A 316 7.26 -36.06 -4.55
CA LYS A 316 7.77 -37.23 -3.86
C LYS A 316 6.90 -38.37 -4.38
N ASN A 317 7.26 -38.86 -5.57
CA ASN A 317 6.77 -40.12 -6.02
C ASN A 317 7.28 -41.10 -4.95
N ASP A 318 6.38 -41.67 -4.17
CA ASP A 318 6.69 -42.76 -3.24
C ASP A 318 7.31 -43.98 -3.94
N ASN A 319 7.44 -43.90 -5.25
CA ASN A 319 8.29 -44.75 -6.10
C ASN A 319 9.69 -44.16 -6.29
N THR A 320 10.33 -43.63 -5.26
CA THR A 320 11.77 -43.38 -5.30
C THR A 320 12.45 -44.74 -5.50
N GLU A 321 12.89 -44.99 -6.73
CA GLU A 321 13.83 -46.10 -6.98
C GLU A 321 14.98 -45.94 -6.00
N LYS A 322 15.01 -46.81 -5.01
CA LYS A 322 16.11 -46.86 -4.06
C LYS A 322 17.42 -47.04 -4.83
N GLY A 323 18.39 -46.18 -4.55
CA GLY A 323 19.66 -46.24 -5.27
C GLY A 323 20.62 -45.13 -4.86
N VAL A 324 21.85 -45.25 -5.33
CA VAL A 324 22.89 -44.22 -5.16
C VAL A 324 23.03 -43.45 -6.44
N TYR A 325 23.08 -42.12 -6.32
CA TYR A 325 23.21 -41.20 -7.45
C TYR A 325 24.41 -40.26 -7.25
N THR A 326 25.07 -39.94 -8.32
CA THR A 326 26.06 -38.85 -8.31
C THR A 326 25.39 -37.49 -8.11
N LEU A 327 26.15 -36.44 -7.79
CA LEU A 327 25.62 -35.06 -7.72
C LEU A 327 25.04 -34.56 -9.06
N THR A 328 25.41 -35.20 -10.17
CA THR A 328 24.85 -34.89 -11.49
C THR A 328 23.56 -35.64 -11.82
N GLY A 329 23.03 -36.44 -10.87
CA GLY A 329 21.80 -37.18 -11.02
C GLY A 329 21.96 -38.55 -11.74
N GLN A 330 23.17 -39.00 -12.02
CA GLN A 330 23.44 -40.25 -12.67
C GLN A 330 23.37 -41.42 -11.64
N LYS A 331 22.53 -42.44 -11.88
CA LYS A 331 22.40 -43.60 -11.00
C LYS A 331 23.68 -44.44 -11.07
N VAL A 332 24.23 -44.77 -9.92
CA VAL A 332 25.36 -45.70 -9.80
C VAL A 332 24.85 -47.13 -9.84
N PRO A 333 25.41 -48.01 -10.68
CA PRO A 333 24.98 -49.41 -10.74
C PRO A 333 25.11 -50.15 -9.38
N GLU A 334 24.15 -51.01 -9.08
CA GLU A 334 24.22 -51.81 -7.85
C GLU A 334 25.44 -52.75 -7.88
N GLY A 335 26.21 -52.77 -6.79
CA GLY A 335 27.42 -53.59 -6.67
C GLY A 335 28.71 -52.89 -7.10
N GLU A 336 28.67 -51.70 -7.59
CA GLU A 336 29.90 -50.95 -7.93
C GLU A 336 30.49 -50.31 -6.66
N ASN A 337 31.81 -50.47 -6.46
CA ASN A 337 32.51 -49.83 -5.35
C ASN A 337 32.56 -48.31 -5.56
N LEU A 338 31.88 -47.59 -4.67
CA LEU A 338 31.82 -46.13 -4.70
C LEU A 338 33.22 -45.58 -4.47
N ARG A 339 33.69 -44.75 -5.40
CA ARG A 339 34.91 -43.97 -5.21
C ARG A 339 34.72 -42.86 -4.15
N PRO A 340 35.80 -42.41 -3.46
CA PRO A 340 35.69 -41.29 -2.57
C PRO A 340 34.98 -40.11 -3.25
N GLY A 341 33.95 -39.56 -2.63
CA GLY A 341 33.14 -38.52 -3.20
C GLY A 341 31.83 -38.29 -2.47
N ILE A 342 31.01 -37.37 -3.03
CA ILE A 342 29.67 -37.06 -2.50
C ILE A 342 28.61 -37.71 -3.39
N TYR A 343 27.68 -38.41 -2.79
CA TYR A 343 26.58 -39.09 -3.45
C TYR A 343 25.25 -38.76 -2.79
N ILE A 344 24.16 -39.01 -3.47
CA ILE A 344 22.78 -38.99 -2.91
C ILE A 344 22.33 -40.45 -2.82
N LYS A 345 22.08 -40.94 -1.63
CA LYS A 345 21.53 -42.28 -1.37
C LYS A 345 20.17 -42.11 -0.68
N ASP A 346 19.12 -42.67 -1.28
CA ASP A 346 17.76 -42.62 -0.76
C ASP A 346 17.31 -41.18 -0.38
N GLY A 347 17.69 -40.20 -1.21
CA GLY A 347 17.39 -38.79 -1.00
C GLY A 347 18.31 -38.06 0.01
N GLN A 348 19.28 -38.76 0.62
CA GLN A 348 20.20 -38.17 1.59
C GLN A 348 21.63 -38.06 1.04
N LYS A 349 22.31 -36.96 1.40
CA LYS A 349 23.72 -36.75 1.06
C LYS A 349 24.62 -37.70 1.85
N VAL A 350 25.41 -38.51 1.14
CA VAL A 350 26.39 -39.45 1.72
C VAL A 350 27.78 -39.06 1.22
N VAL A 351 28.75 -39.01 2.11
CA VAL A 351 30.18 -38.79 1.80
C VAL A 351 30.90 -40.10 1.95
N ILE A 352 31.49 -40.59 0.85
CA ILE A 352 32.38 -41.77 0.83
C ILE A 352 33.82 -41.24 0.95
N LYS A 353 34.57 -41.76 1.91
CA LYS A 353 35.96 -41.40 2.19
C LYS A 353 36.92 -42.37 1.51
#